data_a31ee6c485fc6ca22f8b8e09605ee42d
#
_entry.id   a31ee6c485fc6ca22f8b8e09605ee42d
#
_cell.length_a   1.000
_cell.length_b   1.000
_cell.length_c   1.000
_cell.angle_alpha   90.00
_cell.angle_beta   90.00
_cell.angle_gamma   90.00
#
_symmetry.space_group_name_H-M   'P 1'
#
loop_
_entity.id
_entity.type
_entity.pdbx_description
1 polymer ?
#
loop_
_entity_poly.entity_id
_entity_poly.type
_entity_poly.pdbx_seq_one_letter_code
_entity_poly.pdbx_strand_id
1 'polypeptide(L)'
;MKNPKMKLTLVPSDKMSENGEHSVVRLSRSSRDYYSPIGKSIEVTSNGEPLLLKIKQAAIEDIRTTKKLGLDIGNIGFVSRKTYNVITGAKENGEAWISESIDGLQIGSDPEFGLIDDEDDFVYAERVCKHGNKTTPIGHDGPCMELRPKHSNKIDEHVENIKSLLVKANTFDDINNYRWWTGATYKSKNVNKDPRKYTIGGHIHIGNPSILTEFVYSDENSNKKQPIGEHAIQRRILRVLDELVGIPLSCVDGPDPGYRRKKNYGFPGDFREQTGRMEWRTPSAIWLTNPLFTRSILGTVKAVSEECYRRIVDRGMSQNFVYHSQNTKGSMLASFNCVPDKLIIDILVEEKECDSGVLNNIFKTLKSMSTYSKYKEYIDEFIKLTNSREKFLKKTNLYKIREYWE
;
A
#
# COMPACT_ATOMS: atom_id res chain seq x y z
N MET A 1 19.16 8.56 6.07
CA MET A 1 20.32 7.66 6.12
C MET A 1 19.83 6.24 5.86
N LYS A 2 20.43 5.52 4.89
CA LYS A 2 20.09 4.10 4.70
C LYS A 2 20.59 3.34 5.92
N ASN A 3 19.70 2.68 6.65
CA ASN A 3 20.15 1.72 7.67
C ASN A 3 20.99 0.65 6.97
N PRO A 4 22.23 0.42 7.42
CA PRO A 4 23.10 -0.54 6.76
C PRO A 4 22.45 -1.93 6.80
N LYS A 5 22.39 -2.59 5.64
CA LYS A 5 22.03 -4.01 5.58
C LYS A 5 23.14 -4.79 6.28
N MET A 6 22.79 -5.62 7.25
CA MET A 6 23.75 -6.51 7.88
C MET A 6 23.73 -7.87 7.24
N LYS A 7 24.91 -8.44 7.08
CA LYS A 7 25.12 -9.79 6.57
C LYS A 7 24.95 -10.82 7.71
N LEU A 8 24.17 -11.83 7.46
CA LEU A 8 23.98 -13.00 8.32
C LEU A 8 24.30 -14.29 7.58
N THR A 9 24.73 -15.29 8.32
CA THR A 9 24.70 -16.68 7.86
C THR A 9 23.41 -17.32 8.36
N LEU A 10 22.52 -17.73 7.47
CA LEU A 10 21.30 -18.45 7.83
C LEU A 10 21.62 -19.93 8.05
N VAL A 11 21.07 -20.49 9.13
CA VAL A 11 21.16 -21.90 9.47
C VAL A 11 19.74 -22.46 9.59
N PRO A 12 19.39 -23.50 8.81
CA PRO A 12 18.10 -24.15 8.94
C PRO A 12 18.00 -24.92 10.25
N SER A 13 16.90 -24.75 10.98
CA SER A 13 16.58 -25.43 12.21
C SER A 13 15.39 -26.37 12.01
N ASP A 14 15.61 -27.65 12.15
CA ASP A 14 14.56 -28.66 12.03
C ASP A 14 13.51 -28.49 13.13
N LYS A 15 13.92 -28.13 14.34
CA LYS A 15 13.01 -27.85 15.45
C LYS A 15 12.09 -26.69 15.22
N MET A 16 12.56 -25.63 14.52
CA MET A 16 11.68 -24.51 14.06
C MET A 16 10.69 -25.00 13.01
N SER A 17 11.10 -25.93 12.15
CA SER A 17 10.22 -26.55 11.15
C SER A 17 9.13 -27.40 11.82
N GLU A 18 9.47 -28.23 12.79
CA GLU A 18 8.52 -29.03 13.56
C GLU A 18 7.52 -28.17 14.34
N ASN A 19 7.97 -27.05 14.89
CA ASN A 19 7.13 -26.11 15.63
C ASN A 19 6.29 -25.17 14.72
N GLY A 20 6.42 -25.27 13.38
CA GLY A 20 5.72 -24.38 12.45
C GLY A 20 6.19 -22.92 12.50
N GLU A 21 7.41 -22.66 12.97
CA GLU A 21 7.95 -21.29 13.09
C GLU A 21 8.51 -20.76 11.75
N HIS A 22 7.66 -20.66 10.73
CA HIS A 22 8.09 -20.27 9.39
C HIS A 22 8.23 -18.75 9.19
N SER A 23 7.61 -17.92 10.04
CA SER A 23 7.71 -16.46 10.00
C SER A 23 8.65 -15.88 11.06
N VAL A 24 9.63 -16.65 11.50
CA VAL A 24 10.54 -16.28 12.58
C VAL A 24 11.99 -16.43 12.15
N VAL A 25 12.83 -15.46 12.52
CA VAL A 25 14.28 -15.60 12.57
C VAL A 25 14.71 -15.53 14.04
N ARG A 26 15.50 -16.51 14.50
CA ARG A 26 16.09 -16.50 15.82
C ARG A 26 17.53 -15.99 15.73
N LEU A 27 17.82 -14.93 16.45
CA LEU A 27 19.14 -14.30 16.48
C LEU A 27 19.83 -14.52 17.83
N SER A 28 21.16 -14.59 17.82
CA SER A 28 21.95 -14.57 19.04
C SER A 28 21.69 -13.26 19.82
N ARG A 29 22.06 -13.24 21.11
CA ARG A 29 21.91 -12.04 21.94
C ARG A 29 22.69 -10.84 21.37
N SER A 30 23.92 -11.05 20.92
CA SER A 30 24.77 -10.04 20.33
C SER A 30 24.19 -9.46 19.03
N SER A 31 23.71 -10.31 18.13
CA SER A 31 23.05 -9.85 16.89
C SER A 31 21.74 -9.13 17.16
N ARG A 32 20.97 -9.58 18.14
CA ARG A 32 19.73 -8.98 18.55
C ARG A 32 19.92 -7.59 19.13
N ASP A 33 20.89 -7.38 19.99
CA ASP A 33 21.14 -6.09 20.66
C ASP A 33 21.53 -5.00 19.65
N TYR A 34 22.06 -5.40 18.49
CA TYR A 34 22.36 -4.50 17.38
C TYR A 34 21.11 -4.12 16.56
N TYR A 35 20.12 -5.03 16.40
CA TYR A 35 19.00 -4.86 15.48
C TYR A 35 17.71 -4.40 16.10
N SER A 36 17.55 -4.38 17.37
CA SER A 36 16.30 -3.98 17.99
C SER A 36 15.69 -4.98 18.97
N PRO A 37 14.76 -4.49 19.80
CA PRO A 37 14.13 -5.35 20.80
C PRO A 37 13.42 -6.55 20.16
N ILE A 38 13.43 -7.67 20.90
CA ILE A 38 12.66 -8.88 20.56
C ILE A 38 11.22 -8.52 20.21
N GLY A 39 10.69 -9.12 19.17
CA GLY A 39 9.30 -8.93 18.73
C GLY A 39 9.15 -7.99 17.56
N LYS A 40 10.19 -7.26 17.14
CA LYS A 40 10.16 -6.52 15.87
C LYS A 40 10.33 -7.46 14.67
N SER A 41 9.80 -7.04 13.55
CA SER A 41 10.00 -7.67 12.24
C SER A 41 11.13 -6.99 11.47
N ILE A 42 11.87 -7.83 10.77
CA ILE A 42 12.94 -7.42 9.85
C ILE A 42 12.75 -8.13 8.50
N GLU A 43 13.19 -7.50 7.43
CA GLU A 43 13.28 -8.16 6.13
C GLU A 43 14.59 -8.93 6.03
N VAL A 44 14.49 -10.19 5.63
CA VAL A 44 15.64 -11.07 5.36
C VAL A 44 15.63 -11.43 3.89
N THR A 45 16.74 -11.15 3.20
CA THR A 45 16.88 -11.39 1.77
C THR A 45 18.20 -12.08 1.44
N SER A 46 18.20 -12.93 0.41
CA SER A 46 19.40 -13.59 -0.14
C SER A 46 19.23 -13.72 -1.65
N ASN A 47 19.44 -14.92 -2.18
CA ASN A 47 19.31 -15.23 -3.62
C ASN A 47 17.87 -15.61 -4.05
N GLY A 48 16.99 -15.88 -3.09
CA GLY A 48 15.58 -16.16 -3.31
C GLY A 48 14.70 -14.95 -3.00
N GLU A 49 13.46 -15.21 -2.58
CA GLU A 49 12.50 -14.16 -2.24
C GLU A 49 12.82 -13.50 -0.90
N PRO A 50 12.71 -12.16 -0.79
CA PRO A 50 12.79 -11.48 0.49
C PRO A 50 11.59 -11.83 1.36
N LEU A 51 11.83 -12.08 2.64
CA LEU A 51 10.80 -12.41 3.61
C LEU A 51 10.81 -11.46 4.80
N LEU A 52 9.63 -11.07 5.26
CA LEU A 52 9.46 -10.36 6.51
C LEU A 52 9.33 -11.36 7.67
N LEU A 53 10.27 -11.34 8.61
CA LEU A 53 10.36 -12.28 9.71
C LEU A 53 10.37 -11.58 11.07
N LYS A 54 9.72 -12.18 12.06
CA LYS A 54 9.76 -11.74 13.47
C LYS A 54 11.04 -12.17 14.15
N ILE A 55 11.69 -11.25 14.86
CA ILE A 55 12.90 -11.56 15.64
C ILE A 55 12.50 -12.27 16.93
N LYS A 56 13.11 -13.44 17.18
CA LYS A 56 13.12 -14.12 18.47
C LYS A 56 14.56 -14.38 18.94
N GLN A 57 14.72 -14.67 20.22
CA GLN A 57 16.01 -15.09 20.76
C GLN A 57 16.33 -16.53 20.34
N ALA A 58 17.59 -16.80 19.97
CA ALA A 58 18.07 -18.12 19.68
C ALA A 58 17.91 -19.03 20.92
N ALA A 59 17.45 -20.25 20.71
CA ALA A 59 17.31 -21.25 21.73
C ALA A 59 18.68 -21.86 22.08
N ILE A 60 18.79 -22.56 23.24
CA ILE A 60 20.02 -23.20 23.66
C ILE A 60 20.48 -24.24 22.63
N GLU A 61 19.54 -24.93 22.00
CA GLU A 61 19.84 -25.93 20.97
C GLU A 61 20.41 -25.29 19.70
N ASP A 62 19.93 -24.12 19.33
CA ASP A 62 20.47 -23.35 18.21
C ASP A 62 21.96 -23.01 18.48
N ILE A 63 22.27 -22.60 19.71
CA ILE A 63 23.62 -22.28 20.14
C ILE A 63 24.53 -23.53 20.13
N ARG A 64 24.01 -24.68 20.54
CA ARG A 64 24.75 -25.97 20.49
C ARG A 64 25.03 -26.39 19.05
N THR A 65 24.05 -26.19 18.14
CA THR A 65 24.21 -26.48 16.71
C THR A 65 25.33 -25.63 16.11
N THR A 66 25.37 -24.33 16.42
CA THR A 66 26.42 -23.42 15.98
C THR A 66 27.82 -23.89 16.35
N LYS A 67 27.99 -24.30 17.62
CA LYS A 67 29.28 -24.84 18.11
C LYS A 67 29.71 -26.10 17.36
N LYS A 68 28.76 -27.00 17.06
CA LYS A 68 29.05 -28.22 16.28
C LYS A 68 29.47 -27.92 14.85
N LEU A 69 28.93 -26.83 14.24
CA LEU A 69 29.24 -26.42 12.90
C LEU A 69 30.49 -25.53 12.82
N GLY A 70 31.11 -25.19 13.96
CA GLY A 70 32.30 -24.28 13.97
C GLY A 70 32.01 -22.86 13.52
N LEU A 71 30.76 -22.41 13.60
CA LEU A 71 30.32 -21.08 13.13
C LEU A 71 30.37 -20.06 14.28
N ASP A 72 30.67 -18.80 13.91
CA ASP A 72 30.58 -17.68 14.86
C ASP A 72 29.11 -17.30 15.09
N ILE A 73 28.66 -17.47 16.33
CA ILE A 73 27.29 -17.19 16.73
C ILE A 73 26.88 -15.72 16.54
N GLY A 74 27.83 -14.80 16.46
CA GLY A 74 27.58 -13.37 16.38
C GLY A 74 26.79 -12.96 15.13
N ASN A 75 26.95 -13.71 14.03
CA ASN A 75 26.40 -13.37 12.72
C ASN A 75 25.50 -14.48 12.14
N ILE A 76 24.79 -15.21 13.02
CA ILE A 76 23.93 -16.32 12.60
C ILE A 76 22.46 -16.00 12.86
N GLY A 77 21.63 -16.32 11.86
CA GLY A 77 20.17 -16.34 11.95
C GLY A 77 19.65 -17.76 11.76
N PHE A 78 18.90 -18.28 12.75
CA PHE A 78 18.25 -19.58 12.63
C PHE A 78 16.84 -19.38 12.08
N VAL A 79 16.48 -20.16 11.08
CA VAL A 79 15.16 -20.12 10.43
C VAL A 79 14.67 -21.55 10.19
N SER A 80 13.36 -21.74 9.98
CA SER A 80 12.86 -23.06 9.58
C SER A 80 13.45 -23.46 8.21
N ARG A 81 13.51 -24.75 7.91
CA ARG A 81 14.01 -25.25 6.64
C ARG A 81 13.21 -24.70 5.45
N LYS A 82 11.89 -24.58 5.60
CA LYS A 82 11.01 -23.96 4.59
C LYS A 82 11.42 -22.49 4.32
N THR A 83 11.60 -21.72 5.38
CA THR A 83 12.03 -20.32 5.31
C THR A 83 13.42 -20.19 4.70
N TYR A 84 14.35 -21.06 5.12
CA TYR A 84 15.70 -21.12 4.57
C TYR A 84 15.68 -21.31 3.03
N ASN A 85 14.94 -22.30 2.56
CA ASN A 85 14.85 -22.61 1.12
C ASN A 85 14.28 -21.45 0.32
N VAL A 86 13.26 -20.76 0.83
CA VAL A 86 12.66 -19.61 0.15
C VAL A 86 13.64 -18.43 0.07
N ILE A 87 14.29 -18.06 1.18
CA ILE A 87 15.21 -16.91 1.24
C ILE A 87 16.46 -17.17 0.40
N THR A 88 17.01 -18.37 0.46
CA THR A 88 18.30 -18.71 -0.18
C THR A 88 18.14 -19.26 -1.60
N GLY A 89 16.91 -19.55 -2.05
CA GLY A 89 16.65 -20.28 -3.30
C GLY A 89 17.19 -21.73 -3.23
N ALA A 90 17.15 -22.34 -2.05
CA ALA A 90 17.67 -23.69 -1.74
C ALA A 90 19.18 -23.88 -1.98
N LYS A 91 19.97 -22.82 -1.95
CA LYS A 91 21.44 -22.90 -2.06
C LYS A 91 22.07 -23.28 -0.73
N GLU A 92 23.15 -24.06 -0.76
CA GLU A 92 23.81 -24.57 0.44
C GLU A 92 24.45 -23.47 1.31
N ASN A 93 24.94 -22.40 0.73
CA ASN A 93 25.56 -21.29 1.47
C ASN A 93 24.49 -20.25 1.79
N GLY A 94 24.01 -20.25 3.04
CA GLY A 94 22.95 -19.41 3.53
C GLY A 94 23.36 -17.98 3.87
N GLU A 95 24.11 -17.28 3.01
CA GLU A 95 24.34 -15.85 3.18
C GLU A 95 23.08 -15.06 2.95
N ALA A 96 22.71 -14.21 3.91
CA ALA A 96 21.54 -13.36 3.83
C ALA A 96 21.82 -11.95 4.36
N TRP A 97 20.98 -11.02 3.96
CA TRP A 97 21.01 -9.63 4.41
C TRP A 97 19.75 -9.33 5.18
N ILE A 98 19.86 -8.59 6.27
CA ILE A 98 18.71 -8.13 7.04
C ILE A 98 18.57 -6.62 7.03
N SER A 99 17.34 -6.16 7.01
CA SER A 99 16.99 -4.74 6.96
C SER A 99 15.73 -4.46 7.78
N GLU A 100 15.70 -3.34 8.49
CA GLU A 100 14.47 -2.84 9.10
C GLU A 100 13.48 -2.27 8.06
N SER A 101 13.94 -2.00 6.84
CA SER A 101 13.11 -1.57 5.73
C SER A 101 12.44 -2.77 5.07
N ILE A 102 11.18 -2.62 4.68
CA ILE A 102 10.51 -3.58 3.78
C ILE A 102 10.79 -3.12 2.35
N ASP A 103 11.96 -3.49 1.83
CA ASP A 103 12.38 -3.09 0.47
C ASP A 103 11.53 -3.76 -0.62
N GLY A 104 10.92 -4.92 -0.30
CA GLY A 104 10.02 -5.62 -1.21
C GLY A 104 8.65 -4.96 -1.38
N LEU A 105 8.25 -4.04 -0.48
CA LEU A 105 6.99 -3.32 -0.60
C LEU A 105 7.10 -2.22 -1.65
N GLN A 106 6.57 -2.50 -2.82
CA GLN A 106 6.56 -1.58 -3.95
C GLN A 106 5.28 -0.77 -4.01
N ILE A 107 5.36 0.44 -4.53
CA ILE A 107 4.22 1.28 -4.87
C ILE A 107 4.17 1.46 -6.38
N GLY A 108 3.00 1.27 -6.94
CA GLY A 108 2.65 1.55 -8.33
C GLY A 108 1.35 2.33 -8.39
N SER A 109 0.94 2.70 -9.58
CA SER A 109 -0.34 3.37 -9.80
C SER A 109 -0.72 3.33 -11.27
N ASP A 110 -2.00 3.55 -11.55
CA ASP A 110 -2.56 3.77 -12.88
C ASP A 110 -3.56 4.93 -12.85
N PRO A 111 -3.09 6.16 -12.55
CA PRO A 111 -3.97 7.31 -12.46
C PRO A 111 -4.54 7.71 -13.82
N GLU A 112 -5.82 8.07 -13.79
CA GLU A 112 -6.57 8.53 -14.95
C GLU A 112 -6.70 10.06 -14.98
N PHE A 113 -6.97 10.63 -16.15
CA PHE A 113 -7.43 12.00 -16.29
C PHE A 113 -8.36 12.14 -17.49
N GLY A 114 -9.30 13.06 -17.39
CA GLY A 114 -10.26 13.37 -18.46
C GLY A 114 -9.69 14.36 -19.47
N LEU A 115 -10.08 14.22 -20.73
CA LEU A 115 -9.84 15.21 -21.79
C LEU A 115 -11.10 16.07 -21.97
N ILE A 116 -10.93 17.38 -21.95
CA ILE A 116 -12.02 18.34 -22.03
C ILE A 116 -11.72 19.32 -23.17
N ASP A 117 -12.67 19.46 -24.10
CA ASP A 117 -12.54 20.39 -25.21
C ASP A 117 -12.85 21.86 -24.80
N ASP A 118 -12.80 22.76 -25.78
CA ASP A 118 -13.06 24.20 -25.58
C ASP A 118 -14.53 24.50 -25.29
N GLU A 119 -15.44 23.58 -25.64
CA GLU A 119 -16.88 23.70 -25.36
C GLU A 119 -17.24 23.17 -23.96
N ASP A 120 -16.23 22.74 -23.15
CA ASP A 120 -16.39 22.09 -21.88
C ASP A 120 -17.09 20.70 -21.99
N ASP A 121 -16.95 20.02 -23.12
CA ASP A 121 -17.45 18.67 -23.30
C ASP A 121 -16.34 17.65 -23.06
N PHE A 122 -16.74 16.48 -22.53
CA PHE A 122 -15.81 15.37 -22.26
C PHE A 122 -15.46 14.63 -23.56
N VAL A 123 -14.17 14.49 -23.83
CA VAL A 123 -13.65 13.81 -25.02
C VAL A 123 -13.18 12.42 -24.66
N TYR A 124 -13.65 11.41 -25.40
CA TYR A 124 -13.25 10.03 -25.21
C TYR A 124 -11.80 9.80 -25.63
N ALA A 125 -10.96 9.47 -24.67
CA ALA A 125 -9.54 9.23 -24.89
C ALA A 125 -9.30 8.11 -25.93
N GLU A 126 -10.08 7.03 -25.91
CA GLU A 126 -9.97 5.91 -26.88
C GLU A 126 -10.18 6.34 -28.33
N ARG A 127 -10.86 7.48 -28.57
CA ARG A 127 -11.13 7.99 -29.92
C ARG A 127 -10.04 8.90 -30.44
N VAL A 128 -9.35 9.58 -29.56
CA VAL A 128 -8.38 10.63 -29.92
C VAL A 128 -6.94 10.23 -29.66
N CYS A 129 -6.66 9.43 -28.63
CA CYS A 129 -5.31 8.96 -28.29
C CYS A 129 -4.80 7.95 -29.32
N LYS A 130 -3.97 8.41 -30.26
CA LYS A 130 -3.36 7.57 -31.31
C LYS A 130 -2.03 6.97 -30.90
N HIS A 131 -1.37 7.53 -29.88
CA HIS A 131 -0.03 7.14 -29.42
C HIS A 131 -0.03 6.05 -28.36
N GLY A 132 -1.22 5.60 -27.89
CA GLY A 132 -1.31 4.60 -26.85
C GLY A 132 -2.62 3.84 -26.84
N ASN A 133 -2.61 2.73 -26.10
CA ASN A 133 -3.75 1.85 -25.89
C ASN A 133 -3.82 1.39 -24.44
N LYS A 134 -4.64 0.37 -24.15
CA LYS A 134 -4.83 -0.18 -22.79
C LYS A 134 -3.58 -0.80 -22.16
N THR A 135 -2.48 -0.98 -22.89
CA THR A 135 -1.26 -1.66 -22.41
C THR A 135 -0.02 -0.78 -22.45
N THR A 136 -0.09 0.39 -23.09
CA THR A 136 1.05 1.31 -23.18
C THR A 136 1.22 2.14 -21.91
N PRO A 137 2.44 2.63 -21.58
CA PRO A 137 2.69 3.46 -20.41
C PRO A 137 1.85 4.75 -20.38
N ILE A 138 1.56 5.33 -21.54
CA ILE A 138 0.59 6.41 -21.73
C ILE A 138 -0.44 5.86 -22.69
N GLY A 139 -1.69 5.80 -22.27
CA GLY A 139 -2.77 5.24 -23.05
C GLY A 139 -4.12 5.66 -22.50
N HIS A 140 -5.08 4.77 -22.60
CA HIS A 140 -6.45 5.03 -22.13
C HIS A 140 -7.05 3.78 -21.49
N ASP A 141 -7.99 3.98 -20.56
CA ASP A 141 -8.96 2.98 -20.14
C ASP A 141 -10.37 3.52 -20.39
N GLY A 142 -10.98 3.03 -21.47
CA GLY A 142 -12.26 3.55 -21.94
C GLY A 142 -12.21 5.05 -22.26
N PRO A 143 -13.04 5.88 -21.57
CA PRO A 143 -13.16 7.29 -21.89
C PRO A 143 -11.99 8.13 -21.37
N CYS A 144 -11.22 7.67 -20.38
CA CYS A 144 -10.17 8.42 -19.72
C CYS A 144 -8.79 8.12 -20.31
N MET A 145 -7.91 9.11 -20.31
CA MET A 145 -6.48 8.88 -20.40
C MET A 145 -6.01 8.17 -19.15
N GLU A 146 -5.01 7.31 -19.28
CA GLU A 146 -4.43 6.55 -18.17
C GLU A 146 -2.92 6.50 -18.29
N LEU A 147 -2.24 6.75 -17.18
CA LEU A 147 -0.80 6.59 -17.07
C LEU A 147 -0.48 5.28 -16.35
N ARG A 148 0.54 4.56 -16.82
CA ARG A 148 1.04 3.31 -16.23
C ARG A 148 2.54 3.45 -15.92
N PRO A 149 2.88 4.27 -14.90
CA PRO A 149 4.26 4.49 -14.51
C PRO A 149 4.89 3.21 -13.96
N LYS A 150 6.21 3.08 -14.15
CA LYS A 150 6.95 2.00 -13.52
C LYS A 150 6.82 2.11 -11.99
N HIS A 151 6.51 0.99 -11.34
CA HIS A 151 6.48 0.89 -9.90
C HIS A 151 7.88 1.04 -9.29
N SER A 152 7.95 1.43 -8.02
CA SER A 152 9.21 1.51 -7.28
C SER A 152 9.00 1.23 -5.80
N ASN A 153 10.06 0.78 -5.11
CA ASN A 153 10.09 0.73 -3.66
C ASN A 153 10.45 2.08 -3.02
N LYS A 154 10.75 3.10 -3.83
CA LYS A 154 11.01 4.47 -3.38
C LYS A 154 9.91 5.40 -3.89
N ILE A 155 9.32 6.15 -2.98
CA ILE A 155 8.21 7.06 -3.33
C ILE A 155 8.66 8.11 -4.35
N ASP A 156 9.78 8.78 -4.09
CA ASP A 156 10.25 9.86 -4.95
C ASP A 156 10.59 9.36 -6.37
N GLU A 157 11.12 8.14 -6.51
CA GLU A 157 11.35 7.52 -7.81
C GLU A 157 10.03 7.23 -8.55
N HIS A 158 8.99 6.76 -7.84
CA HIS A 158 7.69 6.53 -8.46
C HIS A 158 7.01 7.85 -8.87
N VAL A 159 7.13 8.89 -8.05
CA VAL A 159 6.65 10.25 -8.42
C VAL A 159 7.36 10.77 -9.66
N GLU A 160 8.67 10.56 -9.78
CA GLU A 160 9.43 10.96 -10.97
C GLU A 160 9.02 10.15 -12.21
N ASN A 161 8.70 8.85 -12.05
CA ASN A 161 8.15 8.03 -13.13
C ASN A 161 6.79 8.57 -13.62
N ILE A 162 5.92 9.05 -12.71
CA ILE A 162 4.66 9.72 -13.07
C ILE A 162 4.95 11.03 -13.81
N LYS A 163 5.84 11.87 -13.28
CA LYS A 163 6.25 13.13 -13.91
C LYS A 163 6.74 12.91 -15.34
N SER A 164 7.62 11.95 -15.53
CA SER A 164 8.19 11.63 -16.84
C SER A 164 7.11 11.25 -17.86
N LEU A 165 6.06 10.52 -17.44
CA LEU A 165 4.95 10.18 -18.31
C LEU A 165 4.05 11.38 -18.61
N LEU A 166 3.78 12.25 -17.64
CA LEU A 166 2.98 13.46 -17.83
C LEU A 166 3.68 14.45 -18.81
N VAL A 167 4.96 14.68 -18.59
CA VAL A 167 5.78 15.51 -19.48
C VAL A 167 5.77 14.94 -20.91
N LYS A 168 5.94 13.63 -21.05
CA LYS A 168 5.87 12.96 -22.34
C LYS A 168 4.47 13.04 -22.96
N ALA A 169 3.41 12.81 -22.19
CA ALA A 169 2.04 12.92 -22.67
C ALA A 169 1.74 14.33 -23.21
N ASN A 170 2.29 15.37 -22.58
CA ASN A 170 2.15 16.75 -23.00
C ASN A 170 2.78 17.04 -24.38
N THR A 171 3.62 16.15 -24.91
CA THR A 171 4.20 16.28 -26.28
C THR A 171 3.34 15.59 -27.35
N PHE A 172 2.23 14.95 -27.00
CA PHE A 172 1.39 14.22 -27.95
C PHE A 172 0.32 15.17 -28.53
N ASP A 173 0.44 15.48 -29.83
CA ASP A 173 -0.45 16.42 -30.53
C ASP A 173 -1.94 16.02 -30.47
N ASP A 174 -2.22 14.72 -30.39
CA ASP A 174 -3.58 14.18 -30.34
C ASP A 174 -4.30 14.42 -29.01
N ILE A 175 -3.57 14.70 -27.93
CA ILE A 175 -4.17 14.99 -26.61
C ILE A 175 -3.78 16.35 -26.04
N ASN A 176 -2.75 16.98 -26.56
CA ASN A 176 -2.22 18.26 -26.07
C ASN A 176 -3.21 19.43 -26.29
N ASN A 177 -4.06 19.35 -27.30
CA ASN A 177 -5.06 20.35 -27.61
C ASN A 177 -6.25 20.38 -26.63
N TYR A 178 -6.36 19.38 -25.75
CA TYR A 178 -7.42 19.30 -24.75
C TYR A 178 -6.94 19.82 -23.40
N ARG A 179 -7.88 20.31 -22.58
CA ARG A 179 -7.63 20.54 -21.16
C ARG A 179 -7.71 19.21 -20.41
N TRP A 180 -6.83 18.99 -19.45
CA TRP A 180 -6.77 17.78 -18.67
C TRP A 180 -7.44 17.98 -17.31
N TRP A 181 -8.30 17.05 -16.93
CA TRP A 181 -9.09 17.12 -15.71
C TRP A 181 -8.78 15.97 -14.77
N THR A 182 -8.49 16.27 -13.49
CA THR A 182 -8.10 15.30 -12.45
C THR A 182 -9.10 15.19 -11.30
N GLY A 183 -10.34 15.63 -11.47
CA GLY A 183 -11.39 15.44 -10.45
C GLY A 183 -11.93 14.01 -10.42
N ALA A 184 -12.69 13.67 -9.38
CA ALA A 184 -13.31 12.35 -9.25
C ALA A 184 -14.35 12.04 -10.32
N THR A 185 -15.05 13.08 -10.77
CA THR A 185 -16.05 13.00 -11.85
C THR A 185 -16.00 14.23 -12.75
N TYR A 186 -16.51 14.08 -13.95
CA TYR A 186 -16.77 15.20 -14.86
C TYR A 186 -18.16 15.09 -15.46
N LYS A 187 -18.83 16.23 -15.64
CA LYS A 187 -20.11 16.32 -16.34
C LYS A 187 -19.98 17.42 -17.41
N SER A 188 -20.21 17.04 -18.68
CA SER A 188 -20.18 17.99 -19.80
C SER A 188 -21.19 19.11 -19.61
N LYS A 189 -20.88 20.31 -20.04
CA LYS A 189 -21.81 21.45 -19.96
C LYS A 189 -23.04 21.22 -20.81
N ASN A 190 -22.87 20.65 -21.99
CA ASN A 190 -23.98 20.40 -22.89
C ASN A 190 -24.72 19.11 -22.55
N VAL A 191 -25.53 19.15 -21.47
CA VAL A 191 -26.31 18.00 -21.00
C VAL A 191 -27.32 17.46 -22.03
N ASN A 192 -27.71 18.25 -23.03
CA ASN A 192 -28.58 17.78 -24.10
C ASN A 192 -27.81 16.92 -25.12
N LYS A 193 -26.51 17.20 -25.30
CA LYS A 193 -25.63 16.45 -26.20
C LYS A 193 -25.06 15.21 -25.50
N ASP A 194 -24.67 15.33 -24.23
CA ASP A 194 -24.16 14.23 -23.40
C ASP A 194 -24.56 14.40 -21.93
N PRO A 195 -25.65 13.72 -21.49
CA PRO A 195 -26.14 13.83 -20.12
C PRO A 195 -25.29 13.02 -19.12
N ARG A 196 -24.30 12.25 -19.61
CA ARG A 196 -23.51 11.35 -18.76
C ARG A 196 -22.57 12.11 -17.84
N LYS A 197 -22.29 11.51 -16.73
CA LYS A 197 -21.25 11.91 -15.78
C LYS A 197 -20.14 10.87 -15.81
N TYR A 198 -18.96 11.29 -16.18
CA TYR A 198 -17.79 10.44 -16.30
C TYR A 198 -17.11 10.27 -14.95
N THR A 199 -16.64 9.09 -14.67
CA THR A 199 -15.90 8.75 -13.44
C THR A 199 -14.43 8.59 -13.76
N ILE A 200 -13.54 9.09 -12.89
CA ILE A 200 -12.11 9.15 -13.13
C ILE A 200 -11.39 8.55 -11.90
N GLY A 201 -10.61 7.51 -12.13
CA GLY A 201 -9.92 6.73 -11.10
C GLY A 201 -8.50 7.20 -10.84
N GLY A 202 -8.04 6.95 -9.63
CA GLY A 202 -6.65 7.17 -9.23
C GLY A 202 -6.17 5.98 -8.43
N HIS A 203 -6.10 4.81 -9.07
CA HIS A 203 -5.80 3.56 -8.38
C HIS A 203 -4.34 3.52 -7.94
N ILE A 204 -4.13 2.96 -6.76
CA ILE A 204 -2.78 2.80 -6.19
C ILE A 204 -2.52 1.32 -6.01
N HIS A 205 -1.39 0.87 -6.55
CA HIS A 205 -0.94 -0.50 -6.48
C HIS A 205 0.06 -0.67 -5.33
N ILE A 206 -0.12 -1.70 -4.56
CA ILE A 206 0.74 -2.03 -3.43
C ILE A 206 1.26 -3.44 -3.67
N GLY A 207 2.57 -3.56 -3.85
CA GLY A 207 3.25 -4.84 -3.97
C GLY A 207 3.21 -5.58 -2.63
N ASN A 208 2.97 -6.87 -2.69
CA ASN A 208 2.93 -7.68 -1.48
C ASN A 208 4.33 -8.11 -1.12
N PRO A 209 4.83 -7.83 0.09
CA PRO A 209 6.01 -8.50 0.59
C PRO A 209 5.68 -9.98 0.79
N SER A 210 6.58 -10.84 0.41
CA SER A 210 6.42 -12.27 0.68
C SER A 210 6.42 -12.51 2.20
N ILE A 211 5.34 -13.08 2.70
CA ILE A 211 5.18 -13.44 4.11
C ILE A 211 4.92 -14.94 4.16
N LEU A 212 5.88 -15.71 4.70
CA LEU A 212 5.69 -17.12 4.99
C LEU A 212 4.93 -17.31 6.32
N THR A 213 3.66 -16.96 6.30
CA THR A 213 2.78 -17.30 7.40
C THR A 213 1.78 -18.32 6.88
N GLU A 214 1.80 -19.52 7.44
CA GLU A 214 0.64 -20.39 7.37
C GLU A 214 -0.44 -19.76 8.24
N PHE A 215 -1.27 -18.94 7.62
CA PHE A 215 -2.41 -18.38 8.27
C PHE A 215 -3.43 -19.48 8.45
N VAL A 216 -3.67 -19.82 9.70
CA VAL A 216 -4.52 -20.93 10.03
C VAL A 216 -5.79 -20.38 10.65
N TYR A 217 -6.89 -20.57 9.97
CA TYR A 217 -8.21 -20.38 10.52
C TYR A 217 -8.55 -21.57 11.43
N SER A 218 -8.88 -21.33 12.69
CA SER A 218 -9.55 -22.30 13.52
C SER A 218 -11.04 -21.97 13.51
N ASP A 219 -11.82 -22.78 12.84
CA ASP A 219 -13.27 -22.81 13.06
C ASP A 219 -13.51 -23.35 14.47
N GLU A 220 -14.08 -22.52 15.34
CA GLU A 220 -14.41 -22.89 16.71
C GLU A 220 -15.32 -24.14 16.77
N ASN A 221 -16.06 -24.43 15.69
CA ASN A 221 -16.98 -25.56 15.60
C ASN A 221 -16.38 -26.82 14.95
N SER A 222 -15.23 -26.75 14.30
CA SER A 222 -14.73 -27.88 13.50
C SER A 222 -13.35 -28.39 13.84
N ASN A 223 -12.58 -27.75 14.72
CA ASN A 223 -11.15 -28.05 15.00
C ASN A 223 -10.27 -28.12 13.72
N LYS A 224 -10.80 -27.71 12.57
CA LYS A 224 -10.07 -27.70 11.32
C LYS A 224 -9.34 -26.39 11.15
N LYS A 225 -8.06 -26.48 10.93
CA LYS A 225 -7.19 -25.35 10.58
C LYS A 225 -7.20 -25.18 9.07
N GLN A 226 -7.67 -24.04 8.55
CA GLN A 226 -7.61 -23.73 7.14
C GLN A 226 -6.65 -22.55 6.88
N PRO A 227 -5.82 -22.64 5.84
CA PRO A 227 -4.96 -21.51 5.46
C PRO A 227 -5.82 -20.31 5.05
N ILE A 228 -5.45 -19.13 5.54
CA ILE A 228 -6.05 -17.88 5.10
C ILE A 228 -5.36 -17.48 3.81
N GLY A 229 -6.14 -17.28 2.76
CA GLY A 229 -5.64 -16.82 1.49
C GLY A 229 -5.07 -15.39 1.57
N GLU A 230 -4.09 -15.10 0.73
CA GLU A 230 -3.49 -13.78 0.54
C GLU A 230 -4.55 -12.67 0.39
N HIS A 231 -5.65 -12.94 -0.31
CA HIS A 231 -6.75 -12.02 -0.54
C HIS A 231 -7.45 -11.55 0.75
N ALA A 232 -7.53 -12.39 1.77
CA ALA A 232 -8.12 -11.98 3.05
C ALA A 232 -7.24 -10.94 3.76
N ILE A 233 -5.92 -11.06 3.63
CA ILE A 233 -4.96 -10.07 4.14
C ILE A 233 -5.08 -8.76 3.36
N GLN A 234 -5.09 -8.85 2.03
CA GLN A 234 -5.24 -7.71 1.14
C GLN A 234 -6.49 -6.90 1.47
N ARG A 235 -7.66 -7.54 1.57
CA ARG A 235 -8.93 -6.90 1.97
C ARG A 235 -8.82 -6.18 3.30
N ARG A 236 -8.11 -6.74 4.28
CA ARG A 236 -7.92 -6.09 5.59
C ARG A 236 -7.03 -4.86 5.50
N ILE A 237 -5.95 -4.92 4.72
CA ILE A 237 -5.07 -3.76 4.50
C ILE A 237 -5.84 -2.65 3.77
N LEU A 238 -6.59 -3.00 2.73
CA LEU A 238 -7.41 -2.04 1.98
C LEU A 238 -8.46 -1.37 2.87
N ARG A 239 -9.09 -2.13 3.78
CA ARG A 239 -10.01 -1.56 4.76
C ARG A 239 -9.34 -0.53 5.67
N VAL A 240 -8.10 -0.77 6.09
CA VAL A 240 -7.31 0.20 6.87
C VAL A 240 -6.95 1.41 6.02
N LEU A 241 -6.63 1.23 4.74
CA LEU A 241 -6.38 2.33 3.82
C LEU A 241 -7.63 3.19 3.59
N ASP A 242 -8.80 2.58 3.44
CA ASP A 242 -10.06 3.33 3.32
C ASP A 242 -10.30 4.20 4.55
N GLU A 243 -9.97 3.70 5.74
CA GLU A 243 -10.09 4.44 6.99
C GLU A 243 -9.04 5.54 7.13
N LEU A 244 -7.75 5.16 7.10
CA LEU A 244 -6.67 6.08 7.47
C LEU A 244 -6.25 7.03 6.35
N VAL A 245 -6.52 6.67 5.11
CA VAL A 245 -6.16 7.49 3.93
C VAL A 245 -7.39 7.92 3.15
N GLY A 246 -8.34 7.02 2.91
CA GLY A 246 -9.54 7.28 2.12
C GLY A 246 -10.44 8.35 2.76
N ILE A 247 -10.72 8.25 4.06
CA ILE A 247 -11.53 9.26 4.79
C ILE A 247 -10.88 10.65 4.73
N PRO A 248 -9.61 10.86 5.12
CA PRO A 248 -8.99 12.18 4.98
C PRO A 248 -8.94 12.66 3.52
N LEU A 249 -8.67 11.77 2.56
CA LEU A 249 -8.65 12.11 1.14
C LEU A 249 -10.02 12.62 0.66
N SER A 250 -11.13 12.02 1.12
CA SER A 250 -12.48 12.45 0.75
C SER A 250 -12.80 13.88 1.16
N CYS A 251 -12.11 14.41 2.16
CA CYS A 251 -12.28 15.81 2.57
C CYS A 251 -11.81 16.82 1.49
N VAL A 252 -10.90 16.41 0.63
CA VAL A 252 -10.37 17.23 -0.48
C VAL A 252 -10.73 16.67 -1.85
N ASP A 253 -11.39 15.52 -1.89
CA ASP A 253 -11.85 14.87 -3.11
C ASP A 253 -13.08 15.60 -3.67
N GLY A 254 -13.10 15.85 -4.96
CA GLY A 254 -14.22 16.53 -5.60
C GLY A 254 -14.05 16.61 -7.13
N PRO A 255 -15.12 16.97 -7.86
CA PRO A 255 -16.52 16.99 -7.47
C PRO A 255 -17.15 15.57 -7.44
N ASP A 256 -18.20 15.41 -6.64
CA ASP A 256 -19.05 14.21 -6.55
C ASP A 256 -18.30 12.85 -6.46
N PRO A 257 -17.38 12.67 -5.55
CA PRO A 257 -16.63 11.41 -5.43
C PRO A 257 -17.54 10.23 -5.03
N GLY A 258 -18.62 10.47 -4.30
CA GLY A 258 -19.62 9.47 -3.92
C GLY A 258 -20.37 8.92 -5.13
N TYR A 259 -20.66 9.75 -6.14
CA TYR A 259 -21.28 9.26 -7.38
C TYR A 259 -20.42 8.18 -8.05
N ARG A 260 -19.08 8.41 -8.16
CA ARG A 260 -18.14 7.44 -8.70
C ARG A 260 -18.22 6.11 -7.93
N ARG A 261 -18.20 6.17 -6.60
CA ARG A 261 -18.21 5.00 -5.72
C ARG A 261 -19.54 4.25 -5.75
N LYS A 262 -20.67 4.97 -5.84
CA LYS A 262 -22.04 4.37 -6.02
C LYS A 262 -22.17 3.61 -7.34
N LYS A 263 -21.37 3.92 -8.35
CA LYS A 263 -21.31 3.20 -9.63
C LYS A 263 -20.38 1.98 -9.61
N ASN A 264 -20.01 1.51 -8.43
CA ASN A 264 -19.06 0.40 -8.21
C ASN A 264 -17.68 0.66 -8.84
N TYR A 265 -17.27 1.92 -8.89
CA TYR A 265 -15.94 2.30 -9.32
C TYR A 265 -15.19 2.95 -8.16
N GLY A 266 -14.53 2.10 -7.34
CA GLY A 266 -13.82 2.50 -6.12
C GLY A 266 -14.71 2.55 -4.88
N PHE A 267 -15.71 1.69 -4.77
CA PHE A 267 -16.43 1.49 -3.52
C PHE A 267 -15.45 1.06 -2.41
N PRO A 268 -15.63 1.50 -1.14
CA PRO A 268 -14.75 1.09 -0.05
C PRO A 268 -14.58 -0.44 0.02
N GLY A 269 -13.33 -0.90 0.06
CA GLY A 269 -12.99 -2.32 -0.04
C GLY A 269 -12.95 -2.87 -1.47
N ASP A 270 -13.27 -2.07 -2.50
CA ASP A 270 -13.11 -2.49 -3.90
C ASP A 270 -11.62 -2.60 -4.24
N PHE A 271 -11.24 -3.75 -4.79
CA PHE A 271 -9.88 -4.01 -5.23
C PHE A 271 -9.86 -5.00 -6.37
N ARG A 272 -8.82 -4.91 -7.16
CA ARG A 272 -8.53 -5.91 -8.17
C ARG A 272 -7.44 -6.84 -7.66
N GLU A 273 -7.75 -8.13 -7.63
CA GLU A 273 -6.79 -9.18 -7.28
C GLU A 273 -5.77 -9.34 -8.40
N GLN A 274 -4.49 -9.28 -8.05
CA GLN A 274 -3.40 -9.53 -8.97
C GLN A 274 -2.29 -10.29 -8.24
N THR A 275 -1.60 -11.18 -8.96
CA THR A 275 -0.47 -11.92 -8.39
C THR A 275 0.62 -10.96 -7.95
N GLY A 276 1.03 -11.06 -6.66
CA GLY A 276 2.11 -10.26 -6.08
C GLY A 276 1.79 -8.80 -5.80
N ARG A 277 0.55 -8.35 -6.02
CA ARG A 277 0.11 -6.98 -5.70
C ARG A 277 -1.39 -6.89 -5.46
N MET A 278 -1.81 -5.83 -4.79
CA MET A 278 -3.20 -5.41 -4.70
C MET A 278 -3.37 -4.02 -5.32
N GLU A 279 -4.47 -3.78 -5.99
CA GLU A 279 -4.85 -2.50 -6.56
C GLU A 279 -5.95 -1.88 -5.68
N TRP A 280 -5.63 -0.82 -4.95
CA TRP A 280 -6.59 -0.05 -4.15
C TRP A 280 -7.31 0.94 -5.04
N ARG A 281 -8.62 0.77 -5.19
CA ARG A 281 -9.43 1.48 -6.19
C ARG A 281 -10.27 2.62 -5.63
N THR A 282 -10.31 2.80 -4.32
CA THR A 282 -11.11 3.85 -3.66
C THR A 282 -10.69 5.28 -4.03
N PRO A 283 -9.40 5.63 -4.22
CA PRO A 283 -8.99 6.98 -4.57
C PRO A 283 -9.48 7.41 -5.96
N SER A 284 -9.86 8.69 -6.08
CA SER A 284 -10.04 9.35 -7.38
C SER A 284 -8.71 9.90 -7.89
N ALA A 285 -8.72 10.44 -9.10
CA ALA A 285 -7.52 11.03 -9.71
C ALA A 285 -7.05 12.34 -9.06
N ILE A 286 -7.73 12.88 -8.08
CA ILE A 286 -7.41 14.21 -7.52
C ILE A 286 -5.98 14.31 -7.02
N TRP A 287 -5.43 13.22 -6.52
CA TRP A 287 -4.07 13.19 -6.03
C TRP A 287 -3.01 13.38 -7.14
N LEU A 288 -3.37 13.12 -8.40
CA LEU A 288 -2.50 13.37 -9.55
C LEU A 288 -2.35 14.86 -9.85
N THR A 289 -3.19 15.73 -9.30
CA THR A 289 -3.25 17.16 -9.66
C THR A 289 -1.90 17.86 -9.50
N ASN A 290 -1.16 17.56 -8.43
CA ASN A 290 0.17 18.16 -8.24
C ASN A 290 1.14 17.17 -7.56
N PRO A 291 2.48 17.34 -7.79
CA PRO A 291 3.48 16.40 -7.30
C PRO A 291 3.57 16.31 -5.78
N LEU A 292 3.33 17.41 -5.06
CA LEU A 292 3.39 17.40 -3.60
C LEU A 292 2.27 16.54 -3.00
N PHE A 293 1.06 16.64 -3.57
CA PHE A 293 -0.05 15.81 -3.12
C PHE A 293 0.15 14.34 -3.51
N THR A 294 0.57 14.09 -4.75
CA THR A 294 0.96 12.75 -5.21
C THR A 294 1.97 12.11 -4.26
N ARG A 295 3.05 12.81 -3.95
CA ARG A 295 4.12 12.36 -3.06
C ARG A 295 3.59 12.04 -1.67
N SER A 296 2.78 12.92 -1.10
CA SER A 296 2.25 12.77 0.26
C SER A 296 1.30 11.58 0.38
N ILE A 297 0.39 11.39 -0.56
CA ILE A 297 -0.56 10.26 -0.52
C ILE A 297 0.15 8.93 -0.74
N LEU A 298 1.02 8.81 -1.75
CA LEU A 298 1.74 7.58 -2.03
C LEU A 298 2.65 7.17 -0.86
N GLY A 299 3.32 8.15 -0.24
CA GLY A 299 4.13 7.92 0.95
C GLY A 299 3.31 7.47 2.16
N THR A 300 2.14 8.07 2.37
CA THR A 300 1.23 7.68 3.46
C THR A 300 0.63 6.30 3.23
N VAL A 301 0.22 5.97 1.99
CA VAL A 301 -0.26 4.63 1.62
C VAL A 301 0.82 3.58 1.88
N LYS A 302 2.06 3.86 1.50
CA LYS A 302 3.18 2.95 1.77
C LYS A 302 3.42 2.78 3.26
N ALA A 303 3.39 3.85 4.03
CA ALA A 303 3.58 3.82 5.49
C ALA A 303 2.52 2.96 6.18
N VAL A 304 1.23 3.16 5.83
CA VAL A 304 0.11 2.39 6.38
C VAL A 304 0.22 0.92 5.99
N SER A 305 0.53 0.64 4.73
CA SER A 305 0.69 -0.74 4.25
C SER A 305 1.85 -1.45 4.95
N GLU A 306 3.01 -0.80 5.07
CA GLU A 306 4.16 -1.35 5.81
C GLU A 306 3.82 -1.61 7.27
N GLU A 307 3.12 -0.68 7.93
CA GLU A 307 2.65 -0.86 9.31
C GLU A 307 1.73 -2.07 9.44
N CYS A 308 0.79 -2.26 8.50
CA CYS A 308 -0.09 -3.42 8.49
C CYS A 308 0.69 -4.73 8.39
N TYR A 309 1.62 -4.83 7.43
CA TYR A 309 2.43 -6.04 7.27
C TYR A 309 3.31 -6.31 8.49
N ARG A 310 3.92 -5.28 9.10
CA ARG A 310 4.69 -5.42 10.33
C ARG A 310 3.84 -5.96 11.46
N ARG A 311 2.65 -5.41 11.67
CA ARG A 311 1.73 -5.89 12.71
C ARG A 311 1.29 -7.33 12.47
N ILE A 312 1.08 -7.72 11.22
CA ILE A 312 0.76 -9.10 10.86
C ILE A 312 1.88 -10.05 11.30
N VAL A 313 3.13 -9.69 11.06
CA VAL A 313 4.28 -10.51 11.42
C VAL A 313 4.58 -10.48 12.92
N ASP A 314 4.57 -9.29 13.55
CA ASP A 314 4.97 -9.10 14.95
C ASP A 314 4.04 -9.79 15.94
N ARG A 315 2.75 -9.76 15.70
CA ARG A 315 1.76 -10.32 16.62
C ARG A 315 1.63 -11.83 16.52
N GLY A 316 2.28 -12.42 15.52
CA GLY A 316 2.01 -13.80 15.15
C GLY A 316 0.51 -13.92 14.97
N MET A 317 0.02 -14.64 14.03
CA MET A 317 -1.42 -14.70 13.88
C MET A 317 -2.04 -15.51 14.97
N SER A 318 -2.39 -14.85 16.06
CA SER A 318 -3.32 -15.41 17.01
C SER A 318 -4.63 -15.72 16.25
N GLN A 319 -5.27 -16.79 16.67
CA GLN A 319 -6.49 -17.35 16.08
C GLN A 319 -7.64 -16.34 15.84
N ASN A 320 -7.56 -15.16 16.42
CA ASN A 320 -8.56 -14.10 16.35
C ASN A 320 -8.41 -13.15 15.15
N PHE A 321 -7.48 -13.41 14.23
CA PHE A 321 -7.23 -12.51 13.08
C PHE A 321 -8.37 -12.51 12.05
N VAL A 322 -9.11 -13.61 11.92
CA VAL A 322 -9.86 -13.90 10.70
C VAL A 322 -11.34 -13.55 10.73
N TYR A 323 -11.98 -13.64 11.86
CA TYR A 323 -13.43 -13.67 11.84
C TYR A 323 -14.12 -12.85 12.94
N HIS A 324 -13.97 -11.56 12.94
CA HIS A 324 -15.05 -10.74 13.50
C HIS A 324 -15.19 -9.47 12.67
N SER A 325 -15.94 -9.60 11.60
CA SER A 325 -16.27 -8.50 10.70
C SER A 325 -17.17 -7.43 11.33
N GLN A 326 -17.73 -7.66 12.50
CA GLN A 326 -18.72 -6.76 13.06
C GLN A 326 -18.55 -6.38 14.55
N ASN A 327 -17.71 -7.06 15.34
CA ASN A 327 -17.55 -6.78 16.78
C ASN A 327 -16.12 -6.96 17.29
N THR A 328 -15.14 -6.37 16.65
CA THR A 328 -13.74 -6.73 16.81
C THR A 328 -13.01 -5.93 17.86
N LYS A 329 -13.30 -6.16 19.11
CA LYS A 329 -12.37 -5.79 20.20
C LYS A 329 -11.07 -6.60 20.20
N GLY A 330 -10.89 -7.56 19.30
CA GLY A 330 -9.77 -8.51 19.29
C GLY A 330 -9.00 -8.63 17.97
N SER A 331 -9.34 -7.93 16.89
CA SER A 331 -8.58 -8.04 15.65
C SER A 331 -7.22 -7.33 15.77
N MET A 332 -6.23 -7.86 15.09
CA MET A 332 -4.88 -7.31 15.05
C MET A 332 -4.85 -5.86 14.52
N LEU A 333 -5.79 -5.51 13.66
CA LEU A 333 -5.98 -4.16 13.13
C LEU A 333 -6.88 -3.31 14.03
N ALA A 334 -7.56 -3.88 15.05
CA ALA A 334 -8.38 -3.13 16.02
C ALA A 334 -7.57 -2.12 16.83
N SER A 335 -6.24 -2.24 16.89
CA SER A 335 -5.38 -1.23 17.49
C SER A 335 -5.25 0.05 16.66
N PHE A 336 -5.90 0.14 15.50
CA PHE A 336 -6.03 1.38 14.73
C PHE A 336 -7.26 2.23 15.13
N ASN A 337 -7.94 1.97 16.23
CA ASN A 337 -9.18 2.67 16.60
C ASN A 337 -10.20 2.67 15.46
N CYS A 338 -10.43 1.48 14.90
CA CYS A 338 -11.21 1.31 13.67
C CYS A 338 -12.54 2.06 13.69
N VAL A 339 -12.72 2.90 12.71
CA VAL A 339 -14.00 3.54 12.39
C VAL A 339 -14.98 2.45 11.93
N PRO A 340 -16.24 2.45 12.39
CA PRO A 340 -17.24 1.48 11.93
C PRO A 340 -17.40 1.50 10.40
N ASP A 341 -17.60 0.34 9.76
CA ASP A 341 -17.80 0.23 8.31
C ASP A 341 -18.91 1.13 7.79
N LYS A 342 -20.00 1.25 8.57
CA LYS A 342 -21.10 2.16 8.23
C LYS A 342 -20.62 3.61 8.11
N LEU A 343 -19.75 4.08 8.99
CA LEU A 343 -19.25 5.45 8.96
C LEU A 343 -18.32 5.68 7.75
N ILE A 344 -17.54 4.66 7.35
CA ILE A 344 -16.76 4.73 6.13
C ILE A 344 -17.65 4.89 4.91
N ILE A 345 -18.72 4.10 4.82
CA ILE A 345 -19.69 4.20 3.72
C ILE A 345 -20.39 5.57 3.76
N ASP A 346 -20.83 6.01 4.94
CA ASP A 346 -21.48 7.30 5.12
C ASP A 346 -20.61 8.46 4.62
N ILE A 347 -19.30 8.43 4.90
CA ILE A 347 -18.37 9.48 4.48
C ILE A 347 -17.95 9.31 3.00
N LEU A 348 -17.48 8.12 2.62
CA LEU A 348 -16.87 7.93 1.29
C LEU A 348 -17.89 7.79 0.17
N VAL A 349 -19.08 7.24 0.45
CA VAL A 349 -20.09 6.95 -0.58
C VAL A 349 -21.25 7.92 -0.50
N GLU A 350 -21.77 8.17 0.71
CA GLU A 350 -22.92 9.07 0.91
C GLU A 350 -22.50 10.54 1.06
N GLU A 351 -21.20 10.82 1.01
CA GLU A 351 -20.61 12.18 1.09
C GLU A 351 -21.04 12.95 2.35
N LYS A 352 -21.33 12.22 3.44
CA LYS A 352 -21.62 12.86 4.72
C LYS A 352 -20.35 13.55 5.24
N GLU A 353 -20.54 14.69 5.86
CA GLU A 353 -19.43 15.44 6.43
C GLU A 353 -18.71 14.59 7.49
N CYS A 354 -17.38 14.53 7.38
CA CYS A 354 -16.56 13.85 8.36
C CYS A 354 -16.39 14.72 9.59
N ASP A 355 -16.80 14.20 10.75
CA ASP A 355 -16.60 14.89 12.02
C ASP A 355 -15.10 15.13 12.30
N SER A 356 -14.79 16.32 12.82
CA SER A 356 -13.41 16.71 13.12
C SER A 356 -12.75 15.81 14.18
N GLY A 357 -13.52 15.24 15.09
CA GLY A 357 -13.03 14.27 16.08
C GLY A 357 -12.58 12.97 15.42
N VAL A 358 -13.31 12.51 14.41
CA VAL A 358 -12.95 11.33 13.60
C VAL A 358 -11.63 11.61 12.87
N LEU A 359 -11.51 12.74 12.19
CA LEU A 359 -10.27 13.11 11.49
C LEU A 359 -9.08 13.23 12.45
N ASN A 360 -9.27 13.88 13.59
CA ASN A 360 -8.21 14.02 14.60
C ASN A 360 -7.75 12.67 15.14
N ASN A 361 -8.68 11.71 15.34
CA ASN A 361 -8.33 10.35 15.75
C ASN A 361 -7.53 9.61 14.67
N ILE A 362 -7.92 9.75 13.39
CA ILE A 362 -7.18 9.19 12.25
C ILE A 362 -5.76 9.78 12.22
N PHE A 363 -5.62 11.10 12.31
CA PHE A 363 -4.31 11.75 12.28
C PHE A 363 -3.42 11.37 13.47
N LYS A 364 -4.01 11.23 14.66
CA LYS A 364 -3.32 10.71 15.83
C LYS A 364 -2.85 9.27 15.60
N THR A 365 -3.68 8.45 14.98
CA THR A 365 -3.35 7.05 14.65
C THR A 365 -2.19 6.98 13.68
N LEU A 366 -2.22 7.75 12.57
CA LEU A 366 -1.12 7.84 11.61
C LEU A 366 0.21 8.21 12.29
N LYS A 367 0.19 9.21 13.19
CA LYS A 367 1.38 9.65 13.95
C LYS A 367 1.87 8.66 15.00
N SER A 368 1.01 7.74 15.44
CA SER A 368 1.36 6.70 16.42
C SER A 368 1.89 5.39 15.82
N MET A 369 1.88 5.26 14.49
CA MET A 369 2.40 4.09 13.80
C MET A 369 3.92 3.92 14.03
N SER A 370 4.39 2.69 14.11
CA SER A 370 5.84 2.39 14.21
C SER A 370 6.61 2.89 12.98
N THR A 371 5.93 2.98 11.85
CA THR A 371 6.47 3.47 10.57
C THR A 371 6.51 5.00 10.48
N TYR A 372 5.86 5.73 11.40
CA TYR A 372 5.73 7.19 11.32
C TYR A 372 7.08 7.90 11.19
N SER A 373 8.06 7.57 12.01
CA SER A 373 9.38 8.23 11.98
C SER A 373 10.06 8.12 10.61
N LYS A 374 9.88 6.99 9.92
CA LYS A 374 10.42 6.72 8.58
C LYS A 374 9.71 7.51 7.49
N TYR A 375 8.40 7.68 7.63
CA TYR A 375 7.53 8.31 6.62
C TYR A 375 6.98 9.67 7.06
N LYS A 376 7.59 10.28 8.07
CA LYS A 376 7.10 11.49 8.73
C LYS A 376 6.78 12.62 7.74
N GLU A 377 7.66 12.91 6.80
CA GLU A 377 7.49 14.00 5.85
C GLU A 377 6.26 13.82 4.95
N TYR A 378 5.98 12.58 4.52
CA TYR A 378 4.81 12.27 3.69
C TYR A 378 3.52 12.37 4.49
N ILE A 379 3.51 11.80 5.70
CA ILE A 379 2.33 11.77 6.57
C ILE A 379 1.98 13.17 7.05
N ASP A 380 2.94 13.97 7.49
CA ASP A 380 2.69 15.33 7.97
C ASP A 380 2.17 16.23 6.84
N GLU A 381 2.70 16.11 5.61
CA GLU A 381 2.20 16.87 4.48
C GLU A 381 0.80 16.39 4.05
N PHE A 382 0.54 15.07 4.05
CA PHE A 382 -0.79 14.52 3.79
C PHE A 382 -1.83 15.06 4.79
N ILE A 383 -1.52 15.05 6.09
CA ILE A 383 -2.38 15.60 7.15
C ILE A 383 -2.64 17.09 6.90
N LYS A 384 -1.60 17.85 6.60
CA LYS A 384 -1.70 19.30 6.34
C LYS A 384 -2.60 19.59 5.15
N LEU A 385 -2.44 18.86 4.04
CA LEU A 385 -3.23 19.05 2.82
C LEU A 385 -4.69 18.66 3.05
N THR A 386 -4.95 17.51 3.66
CA THR A 386 -6.31 17.01 3.87
C THR A 386 -7.07 17.75 4.97
N ASN A 387 -6.37 18.26 5.99
CA ASN A 387 -6.98 19.09 7.04
C ASN A 387 -7.31 20.52 6.57
N SER A 388 -6.77 20.96 5.44
CA SER A 388 -6.94 22.31 4.89
C SER A 388 -7.95 22.36 3.73
N ARG A 389 -9.04 21.58 3.80
CA ARG A 389 -10.04 21.37 2.74
C ARG A 389 -10.35 22.63 1.92
N GLU A 390 -10.81 23.68 2.56
CA GLU A 390 -11.19 24.93 1.86
C GLU A 390 -10.01 25.60 1.15
N LYS A 391 -8.83 25.59 1.77
CA LYS A 391 -7.63 26.18 1.18
C LYS A 391 -7.11 25.36 0.02
N PHE A 392 -7.19 24.01 0.13
CA PHE A 392 -6.75 23.11 -0.94
C PHE A 392 -7.63 23.28 -2.18
N LEU A 393 -8.94 23.15 -2.03
CA LEU A 393 -9.89 23.25 -3.15
C LEU A 393 -9.92 24.65 -3.79
N LYS A 394 -9.77 25.73 -2.99
CA LYS A 394 -9.70 27.11 -3.53
C LYS A 394 -8.40 27.40 -4.28
N LYS A 395 -7.30 26.73 -3.93
CA LYS A 395 -5.98 26.95 -4.55
C LYS A 395 -5.66 25.98 -5.67
N THR A 396 -6.34 24.83 -5.71
CA THR A 396 -6.03 23.76 -6.66
C THR A 396 -7.00 23.84 -7.84
N ASN A 397 -6.46 24.15 -9.00
CA ASN A 397 -7.21 24.08 -10.25
C ASN A 397 -7.01 22.70 -10.88
N LEU A 398 -8.07 21.91 -10.94
CA LEU A 398 -8.03 20.52 -11.44
C LEU A 398 -7.73 20.43 -12.96
N TYR A 399 -7.75 21.56 -13.69
CA TYR A 399 -7.31 21.65 -15.07
C TYR A 399 -5.81 21.95 -15.24
N LYS A 400 -5.13 22.32 -14.15
CA LYS A 400 -3.73 22.80 -14.20
C LYS A 400 -2.69 21.72 -13.91
N ILE A 401 -3.05 20.46 -14.10
CA ILE A 401 -2.12 19.34 -13.88
C ILE A 401 -0.80 19.53 -14.64
N ARG A 402 -0.84 19.96 -15.89
CA ARG A 402 0.37 20.21 -16.70
C ARG A 402 1.29 21.24 -16.05
N GLU A 403 0.72 22.39 -15.63
CA GLU A 403 1.48 23.48 -15.01
C GLU A 403 2.07 23.10 -13.65
N TYR A 404 1.40 22.23 -12.90
CA TYR A 404 1.90 21.80 -11.58
C TYR A 404 3.04 20.77 -11.65
N TRP A 405 3.19 20.09 -12.77
CA TRP A 405 4.19 19.05 -12.97
C TRP A 405 5.41 19.50 -13.80
N GLU A 406 5.37 20.70 -14.37
CA GLU A 406 6.52 21.35 -14.98
C GLU A 406 7.58 21.72 -13.93
#